data_dfacedbb1cc054080ace396b474379e2
#
_entry.id   dfacedbb1cc054080ace396b474379e2
#
_cell.length_a   1.000
_cell.length_b   1.000
_cell.length_c   1.000
_cell.angle_alpha   90.00
_cell.angle_beta   90.00
_cell.angle_gamma   90.00
#
_symmetry.space_group_name_H-M   'P 1'
#
loop_
_entity.id
_entity.type
_entity.pdbx_description
1 polymer ?
#
loop_
_entity_poly.entity_id
_entity_poly.type
_entity_poly.pdbx_seq_one_letter_code
_entity_poly.pdbx_strand_id
1 'polypeptide(L)'
;MTQADLQDGPNTPGQNRQTAYSEDGLWIGQCEVTARDQPSQWHHHKDYDSIMYMIEGRIRVDWGEYGEKSFEMGPGDYGFFGRKVIHHAQIIDAPDNCRYVFVRIGSGESVVNVDGPGFAPED
;
A
#
# COMPACT_ATOMS: atom_id res chain seq x y z
N MET A 1 3.96 -1.36 -21.48
CA MET A 1 3.38 -0.06 -21.09
C MET A 1 4.46 0.81 -20.46
N THR A 2 4.29 2.11 -20.53
CA THR A 2 5.25 3.07 -20.02
C THR A 2 4.64 3.88 -18.89
N GLN A 3 5.42 4.78 -18.28
CA GLN A 3 4.91 5.68 -17.23
C GLN A 3 3.72 6.50 -17.72
N ALA A 4 3.71 6.89 -19.01
CA ALA A 4 2.60 7.65 -19.58
C ALA A 4 1.29 6.85 -19.69
N ASP A 5 1.38 5.54 -19.64
CA ASP A 5 0.21 4.65 -19.75
C ASP A 5 -0.43 4.35 -18.39
N LEU A 6 0.20 4.76 -17.29
CA LEU A 6 -0.32 4.51 -15.95
C LEU A 6 -1.58 5.34 -15.69
N GLN A 7 -2.53 4.76 -14.95
CA GLN A 7 -3.78 5.41 -14.59
C GLN A 7 -3.84 5.68 -13.09
N ASP A 8 -4.21 6.89 -12.71
CA ASP A 8 -4.28 7.30 -11.32
C ASP A 8 -5.36 6.54 -10.54
N GLY A 9 -5.01 6.17 -9.32
CA GLY A 9 -5.93 5.58 -8.36
C GLY A 9 -6.05 4.06 -8.43
N PRO A 10 -6.82 3.49 -7.52
CA PRO A 10 -7.47 4.14 -6.36
C PRO A 10 -6.48 4.57 -5.29
N ASN A 11 -6.79 5.66 -4.59
CA ASN A 11 -5.87 6.29 -3.66
C ASN A 11 -6.31 6.18 -2.20
N THR A 12 -5.33 6.34 -1.31
CA THR A 12 -5.50 6.51 0.12
C THR A 12 -4.81 7.80 0.50
N PRO A 13 -5.37 8.65 1.37
CA PRO A 13 -4.64 9.83 1.85
C PRO A 13 -3.24 9.44 2.35
N GLY A 14 -2.21 10.03 1.74
CA GLY A 14 -0.80 9.71 2.01
C GLY A 14 -0.20 8.65 1.10
N GLN A 15 -1.01 8.03 0.25
CA GLN A 15 -0.54 7.03 -0.72
C GLN A 15 -1.25 7.23 -2.06
N ASN A 16 -0.50 7.72 -3.03
CA ASN A 16 -1.01 7.96 -4.38
C ASN A 16 -0.61 6.80 -5.28
N ARG A 17 -1.61 6.05 -5.75
CA ARG A 17 -1.38 4.88 -6.56
C ARG A 17 -1.59 5.17 -8.03
N GLN A 18 -0.83 4.49 -8.86
CA GLN A 18 -0.99 4.50 -10.30
C GLN A 18 -1.05 3.06 -10.78
N THR A 19 -2.16 2.71 -11.42
CA THR A 19 -2.38 1.35 -11.94
C THR A 19 -1.70 1.19 -13.27
N ALA A 20 -0.85 0.16 -13.38
CA ALA A 20 -0.21 -0.22 -14.63
C ALA A 20 -1.08 -1.23 -15.40
N TYR A 21 -1.64 -2.19 -14.69
CA TYR A 21 -2.44 -3.24 -15.30
C TYR A 21 -3.43 -3.78 -14.27
N SER A 22 -4.66 -4.01 -14.71
CA SER A 22 -5.70 -4.57 -13.84
C SER A 22 -6.64 -5.43 -14.66
N GLU A 23 -6.92 -6.63 -14.18
CA GLU A 23 -7.94 -7.52 -14.69
C GLU A 23 -8.44 -8.40 -13.54
N ASP A 24 -9.40 -9.28 -13.80
CA ASP A 24 -9.96 -10.14 -12.76
C ASP A 24 -8.85 -10.89 -12.03
N GLY A 25 -8.75 -10.64 -10.72
CA GLY A 25 -7.80 -11.32 -9.86
C GLY A 25 -6.39 -10.76 -9.85
N LEU A 26 -6.09 -9.72 -10.62
CA LEU A 26 -4.74 -9.19 -10.71
C LEU A 26 -4.73 -7.66 -10.80
N TRP A 27 -3.89 -7.04 -9.95
CA TRP A 27 -3.72 -5.59 -9.98
C TRP A 27 -2.23 -5.26 -9.75
N ILE A 28 -1.64 -4.59 -10.73
CA ILE A 28 -0.22 -4.23 -10.72
C ILE A 28 -0.08 -2.73 -10.87
N GLY A 29 0.79 -2.13 -10.08
CA GLY A 29 1.05 -0.70 -10.18
C GLY A 29 2.20 -0.23 -9.31
N GLN A 30 2.22 1.07 -9.09
CA GLN A 30 3.19 1.71 -8.22
C GLN A 30 2.47 2.68 -7.28
N CYS A 31 3.12 2.99 -6.17
CA CYS A 31 2.58 3.90 -5.18
C CYS A 31 3.64 4.92 -4.81
N GLU A 32 3.26 6.20 -4.85
CA GLU A 32 4.06 7.27 -4.27
C GLU A 32 3.54 7.51 -2.87
N VAL A 33 4.40 7.34 -1.86
CA VAL A 33 4.07 7.62 -0.47
C VAL A 33 4.37 9.08 -0.20
N THR A 34 3.40 9.82 0.31
CA THR A 34 3.54 11.26 0.62
C THR A 34 3.39 11.56 2.11
N ALA A 35 3.08 10.57 2.92
CA ALA A 35 2.83 10.70 4.35
C ALA A 35 4.15 10.87 5.12
N ARG A 36 4.55 12.12 5.42
CA ARG A 36 5.81 12.45 6.10
C ARG A 36 5.63 12.75 7.58
N ASP A 37 4.76 13.71 7.91
CA ASP A 37 4.61 14.21 9.27
C ASP A 37 3.63 13.37 10.10
N GLN A 38 2.81 12.58 9.42
CA GLN A 38 1.87 11.67 10.05
C GLN A 38 1.68 10.47 9.12
N PRO A 39 1.23 9.32 9.66
CA PRO A 39 0.96 8.15 8.81
C PRO A 39 -0.12 8.40 7.78
N SER A 40 -0.11 7.62 6.71
CA SER A 40 -1.22 7.56 5.76
C SER A 40 -2.48 7.05 6.48
N GLN A 41 -3.64 7.23 5.85
CA GLN A 41 -4.87 6.67 6.42
C GLN A 41 -4.79 5.15 6.50
N TRP A 42 -5.40 4.57 7.54
CA TRP A 42 -5.56 3.13 7.66
C TRP A 42 -6.40 2.61 6.49
N HIS A 43 -6.02 1.47 5.94
CA HIS A 43 -6.75 0.88 4.81
C HIS A 43 -6.43 -0.62 4.71
N HIS A 44 -7.23 -1.32 3.91
CA HIS A 44 -6.95 -2.69 3.54
C HIS A 44 -7.29 -2.90 2.07
N HIS A 45 -6.94 -4.05 1.54
CA HIS A 45 -7.15 -4.38 0.13
C HIS A 45 -8.15 -5.54 -0.04
N LYS A 46 -9.11 -5.61 0.90
CA LYS A 46 -10.18 -6.60 0.88
C LYS A 46 -9.62 -8.02 0.69
N ASP A 47 -10.01 -8.71 -0.37
CA ASP A 47 -9.61 -10.09 -0.64
C ASP A 47 -8.36 -10.22 -1.52
N TYR A 48 -7.51 -9.20 -1.55
CA TYR A 48 -6.23 -9.23 -2.26
C TYR A 48 -5.08 -9.51 -1.31
N ASP A 49 -4.19 -10.43 -1.74
CA ASP A 49 -2.85 -10.52 -1.18
C ASP A 49 -1.98 -9.49 -1.88
N SER A 50 -1.12 -8.82 -1.14
CA SER A 50 -0.32 -7.72 -1.66
C SER A 50 1.17 -7.99 -1.48
N ILE A 51 1.91 -7.90 -2.57
CA ILE A 51 3.36 -8.01 -2.60
C ILE A 51 3.89 -6.62 -3.00
N MET A 52 4.90 -6.14 -2.28
CA MET A 52 5.51 -4.83 -2.53
C MET A 52 7.01 -4.95 -2.71
N TYR A 53 7.56 -4.07 -3.54
CA TYR A 53 9.00 -3.96 -3.73
C TYR A 53 9.38 -2.48 -3.67
N MET A 54 10.25 -2.11 -2.70
CA MET A 54 10.61 -0.71 -2.47
C MET A 54 11.64 -0.23 -3.48
N ILE A 55 11.37 0.89 -4.12
CA ILE A 55 12.23 1.50 -5.13
C ILE A 55 13.05 2.65 -4.53
N GLU A 56 12.39 3.62 -3.89
CA GLU A 56 13.01 4.84 -3.38
C GLU A 56 12.43 5.18 -2.02
N GLY A 57 13.28 5.70 -1.14
CA GLY A 57 12.88 6.11 0.20
C GLY A 57 12.74 4.93 1.15
N ARG A 58 12.46 5.24 2.42
CA ARG A 58 12.27 4.24 3.46
C ARG A 58 10.99 4.54 4.20
N ILE A 59 10.18 3.52 4.43
CA ILE A 59 8.90 3.64 5.12
C ILE A 59 8.83 2.68 6.29
N ARG A 60 8.00 3.04 7.29
CA ARG A 60 7.54 2.14 8.33
C ARG A 60 6.07 1.85 8.06
N VAL A 61 5.70 0.59 8.18
CA VAL A 61 4.32 0.14 8.01
C VAL A 61 3.85 -0.41 9.35
N ASP A 62 2.72 0.08 9.84
CA ASP A 62 2.08 -0.38 11.08
C ASP A 62 0.85 -1.21 10.74
N TRP A 63 0.63 -2.28 11.51
CA TRP A 63 -0.51 -3.18 11.34
C TRP A 63 -0.78 -3.91 12.67
N GLY A 64 -1.74 -4.82 12.67
CA GLY A 64 -2.10 -5.56 13.87
C GLY A 64 -3.39 -5.05 14.47
N GLU A 65 -3.94 -5.78 15.44
CA GLU A 65 -5.25 -5.48 16.04
C GLU A 65 -5.33 -4.05 16.58
N TYR A 66 -4.25 -3.59 17.19
CA TYR A 66 -4.17 -2.24 17.77
C TYR A 66 -3.16 -1.35 17.04
N GLY A 67 -2.67 -1.78 15.88
CA GLY A 67 -1.63 -1.08 15.15
C GLY A 67 -0.25 -1.19 15.80
N GLU A 68 -0.04 -2.20 16.63
CA GLU A 68 1.16 -2.34 17.45
C GLU A 68 2.31 -3.06 16.76
N LYS A 69 2.03 -3.71 15.63
CA LYS A 69 3.06 -4.40 14.86
C LYS A 69 3.58 -3.49 13.76
N SER A 70 4.84 -3.64 13.43
CA SER A 70 5.44 -2.81 12.38
C SER A 70 6.58 -3.51 11.68
N PHE A 71 6.87 -3.04 10.48
CA PHE A 71 8.11 -3.37 9.77
C PHE A 71 8.52 -2.18 8.93
N GLU A 72 9.77 -2.18 8.51
CA GLU A 72 10.34 -1.13 7.66
C GLU A 72 10.76 -1.71 6.31
N MET A 73 10.65 -0.87 5.27
CA MET A 73 11.15 -1.21 3.93
C MET A 73 11.99 -0.06 3.41
N GLY A 74 13.20 -0.38 2.95
CA GLY A 74 14.06 0.52 2.20
C GLY A 74 14.28 -0.02 0.79
N PRO A 75 15.05 0.70 -0.04
CA PRO A 75 15.25 0.30 -1.44
C PRO A 75 15.77 -1.15 -1.55
N GLY A 76 15.10 -1.94 -2.37
CA GLY A 76 15.44 -3.35 -2.57
C GLY A 76 14.72 -4.32 -1.65
N ASP A 77 13.98 -3.83 -0.67
CA ASP A 77 13.24 -4.69 0.27
C ASP A 77 11.87 -5.07 -0.28
N TYR A 78 11.39 -6.24 0.15
CA TYR A 78 10.06 -6.73 -0.18
C TYR A 78 9.18 -6.65 1.06
N GLY A 79 7.88 -6.41 0.82
CA GLY A 79 6.85 -6.49 1.86
C GLY A 79 5.69 -7.35 1.39
N PHE A 80 4.92 -7.87 2.35
CA PHE A 80 3.77 -8.70 2.06
C PHE A 80 2.64 -8.42 3.04
N PHE A 81 1.40 -8.31 2.51
CA PHE A 81 0.19 -8.28 3.30
C PHE A 81 -0.78 -9.33 2.81
N GLY A 82 -1.28 -10.15 3.71
CA GLY A 82 -2.40 -11.03 3.43
C GLY A 82 -3.70 -10.26 3.30
N ARG A 83 -4.73 -10.95 2.87
CA ARG A 83 -6.08 -10.40 2.69
C ARG A 83 -6.57 -9.75 3.98
N LYS A 84 -7.30 -8.63 3.83
CA LYS A 84 -8.01 -7.93 4.92
C LYS A 84 -7.11 -7.36 6.01
N VAL A 85 -5.79 -7.35 5.83
CA VAL A 85 -4.89 -6.76 6.82
C VAL A 85 -4.95 -5.25 6.72
N ILE A 86 -5.44 -4.61 7.78
CA ILE A 86 -5.49 -3.16 7.86
C ILE A 86 -4.11 -2.64 8.24
N HIS A 87 -3.63 -1.64 7.49
CA HIS A 87 -2.30 -1.08 7.69
C HIS A 87 -2.26 0.37 7.29
N HIS A 88 -1.20 1.06 7.72
CA HIS A 88 -0.85 2.38 7.22
C HIS A 88 0.66 2.52 7.17
N ALA A 89 1.15 3.54 6.46
CA ALA A 89 2.58 3.74 6.27
C ALA A 89 2.97 5.19 6.50
N GLN A 90 4.24 5.39 6.89
CA GLN A 90 4.81 6.72 7.05
C GLN A 90 6.24 6.71 6.56
N ILE A 91 6.62 7.78 5.87
CA ILE A 91 8.01 7.98 5.44
C ILE A 91 8.86 8.23 6.67
N ILE A 92 9.96 7.48 6.78
CA ILE A 92 10.95 7.68 7.85
C ILE A 92 12.27 8.21 7.31
N ASP A 93 12.55 8.01 6.02
CA ASP A 93 13.72 8.58 5.37
C ASP A 93 13.51 8.63 3.87
N ALA A 94 13.24 9.81 3.32
CA ALA A 94 13.12 10.03 1.89
C ALA A 94 13.33 11.52 1.62
N PRO A 95 14.56 11.93 1.29
CA PRO A 95 14.83 13.35 1.03
C PRO A 95 14.06 13.88 -0.19
N ASP A 96 13.81 13.03 -1.18
CA ASP A 96 13.09 13.43 -2.40
C ASP A 96 11.80 12.63 -2.54
N ASN A 97 11.85 11.53 -3.28
CA ASN A 97 10.67 10.70 -3.57
C ASN A 97 10.65 9.46 -2.70
N CYS A 98 9.44 8.92 -2.50
CA CYS A 98 9.26 7.66 -1.79
C CYS A 98 8.27 6.82 -2.59
N ARG A 99 8.72 5.70 -3.11
CA ARG A 99 7.93 4.94 -4.08
C ARG A 99 8.18 3.44 -3.98
N TYR A 100 7.11 2.66 -4.13
CA TYR A 100 7.21 1.22 -4.26
C TYR A 100 6.32 0.73 -5.41
N VAL A 101 6.64 -0.46 -5.93
CA VAL A 101 5.77 -1.16 -6.87
C VAL A 101 5.00 -2.23 -6.11
N PHE A 102 3.81 -2.57 -6.61
CA PHE A 102 2.98 -3.60 -5.98
C PHE A 102 2.38 -4.55 -7.00
N VAL A 103 2.16 -5.78 -6.55
CA VAL A 103 1.39 -6.80 -7.26
C VAL A 103 0.35 -7.33 -6.28
N ARG A 104 -0.93 -7.29 -6.67
CA ARG A 104 -2.02 -7.77 -5.83
C ARG A 104 -2.82 -8.82 -6.57
N ILE A 105 -3.11 -9.91 -5.86
CA ILE A 105 -3.80 -11.07 -6.41
C ILE A 105 -4.97 -11.37 -5.50
N GLY A 106 -6.17 -11.44 -6.07
CA GLY A 106 -7.38 -11.69 -5.29
C GLY A 106 -8.65 -11.28 -5.99
N SER A 107 -9.58 -10.66 -5.24
CA SER A 107 -10.87 -10.24 -5.79
C SER A 107 -11.50 -9.15 -4.94
N GLY A 108 -12.55 -8.53 -5.46
CA GLY A 108 -13.36 -7.55 -4.75
C GLY A 108 -12.82 -6.13 -4.84
N GLU A 109 -13.12 -5.32 -3.85
CA GLU A 109 -12.66 -3.94 -3.82
C GLU A 109 -11.15 -3.90 -3.59
N SER A 110 -10.46 -3.07 -4.38
CA SER A 110 -9.00 -3.01 -4.36
C SER A 110 -8.45 -2.19 -3.19
N VAL A 111 -9.18 -1.18 -2.73
CA VAL A 111 -8.79 -0.36 -1.59
C VAL A 111 -10.02 0.00 -0.78
N VAL A 112 -9.94 -0.19 0.54
CA VAL A 112 -10.99 0.24 1.48
C VAL A 112 -10.31 1.06 2.57
N ASN A 113 -10.59 2.36 2.60
CA ASN A 113 -10.05 3.27 3.63
C ASN A 113 -10.91 3.16 4.88
N VAL A 114 -10.26 3.10 6.05
CA VAL A 114 -10.94 2.92 7.34
C VAL A 114 -10.37 3.90 8.37
N ASP A 115 -11.03 3.97 9.53
CA ASP A 115 -10.70 5.00 10.52
C ASP A 115 -9.58 4.60 11.49
N GLY A 116 -9.27 3.33 11.60
CA GLY A 116 -8.26 2.90 12.56
C GLY A 116 -7.84 1.46 12.34
N PRO A 117 -6.90 0.96 13.19
CA PRO A 117 -6.40 -0.41 13.07
C PRO A 117 -7.45 -1.43 13.46
N GLY A 118 -7.15 -2.70 13.23
CA GLY A 118 -8.00 -3.81 13.59
C GLY A 118 -8.07 -4.83 12.47
N PHE A 119 -9.19 -5.52 12.41
CA PHE A 119 -9.43 -6.50 11.36
C PHE A 119 -10.58 -6.03 10.47
N ALA A 120 -10.44 -6.24 9.17
CA ALA A 120 -11.51 -5.97 8.24
C ALA A 120 -12.71 -6.89 8.53
N PRO A 121 -13.94 -6.39 8.39
CA PRO A 121 -15.12 -7.23 8.67
C PRO A 121 -15.22 -8.39 7.69
N GLU A 122 -15.70 -9.51 8.19
CA GLU A 122 -16.10 -10.62 7.35
C GLU A 122 -17.39 -10.24 6.62
N ASP A 123 -17.50 -10.62 5.37
CA ASP A 123 -18.69 -10.32 4.56
C ASP A 123 -19.69 -11.45 4.63
#